data_3e5ba1ddd1a5b4c977623e5111ba5f9a
#
_entry.id   3e5ba1ddd1a5b4c977623e5111ba5f9a
#
_cell.length_a   1.000
_cell.length_b   1.000
_cell.length_c   1.000
_cell.angle_alpha   90.00
_cell.angle_beta   90.00
_cell.angle_gamma   90.00
#
_symmetry.space_group_name_H-M   'P 1'
#
loop_
_entity.id
_entity.type
_entity.pdbx_description
1 polymer ?
#
loop_
_entity_poly.entity_id
_entity_poly.type
_entity_poly.pdbx_seq_one_letter_code
_entity_poly.pdbx_strand_id
1 'polypeptide(L)'
;EIKYLFVKKSHLIREIKVALPSKKSYEIALKKHSSSSFAEKIGIPVPKTFRVNDKKELDDIVSELSYPVVVKGERGDSSSHVRYAHDFDQLKRSFDEVFQLEKNIESASLPPMIQEYIGGPTYLTQALSQNGKVKIIVPHYKFREWPITGGVSSRAKTIIEPRLVEYMTRMLESLDWHGEAGMEWKYDKNRDDFFFLEMNPRFEGSLDLAVKSNVNFPSLLIDLMDDKNISDDLIYSPSVHYRWLFRYDFRCFLHNEFGISTLLMESIDPRINGELSIEDLGLLRCFWKSPFNEITNFIRRSN
;
A
#
# COMPACT_ATOMS: atom_id res chain seq x y z
N GLU A 1 6.53 2.68 -14.64
CA GLU A 1 7.05 1.77 -15.68
C GLU A 1 5.92 1.07 -16.43
N ILE A 2 5.00 0.37 -15.74
CA ILE A 2 3.87 -0.35 -16.36
C ILE A 2 3.00 0.59 -17.21
N LYS A 3 2.67 1.79 -16.73
CA LYS A 3 1.95 2.83 -17.50
C LYS A 3 2.66 3.15 -18.82
N TYR A 4 3.98 3.16 -18.81
CA TYR A 4 4.77 3.42 -20.02
C TYR A 4 4.62 2.30 -21.05
N LEU A 5 4.58 1.04 -20.62
CA LEU A 5 4.33 -0.11 -21.49
C LEU A 5 2.99 0.02 -22.22
N PHE A 6 1.91 0.36 -21.48
CA PHE A 6 0.60 0.52 -22.10
C PHE A 6 0.49 1.69 -23.08
N VAL A 7 1.18 2.81 -22.81
CA VAL A 7 1.01 4.06 -23.56
C VAL A 7 2.05 4.23 -24.68
N LYS A 8 3.31 3.94 -24.38
CA LYS A 8 4.44 4.25 -25.27
C LYS A 8 5.04 3.06 -25.99
N LYS A 9 4.87 1.85 -25.45
CA LYS A 9 5.49 0.62 -25.93
C LYS A 9 4.50 -0.53 -26.10
N SER A 10 3.27 -0.19 -26.51
CA SER A 10 2.21 -1.19 -26.74
C SER A 10 2.60 -2.29 -27.74
N HIS A 11 3.53 -2.02 -28.68
CA HIS A 11 4.07 -3.01 -29.58
C HIS A 11 4.91 -4.08 -28.83
N LEU A 12 5.66 -3.72 -27.77
CA LEU A 12 6.44 -4.67 -27.00
C LEU A 12 5.56 -5.69 -26.28
N ILE A 13 4.37 -5.29 -25.84
CA ILE A 13 3.42 -6.21 -25.18
C ILE A 13 2.97 -7.33 -26.13
N ARG A 14 3.05 -7.12 -27.46
CA ARG A 14 2.72 -8.14 -28.44
C ARG A 14 3.86 -9.11 -28.72
N GLU A 15 5.09 -8.71 -28.44
CA GLU A 15 6.31 -9.48 -28.73
C GLU A 15 6.86 -10.22 -27.51
N ILE A 16 6.50 -9.76 -26.30
CA ILE A 16 6.94 -10.35 -25.03
C ILE A 16 5.73 -10.74 -24.17
N LYS A 17 5.85 -11.84 -23.45
CA LYS A 17 4.86 -12.23 -22.45
C LYS A 17 4.94 -11.30 -21.25
N VAL A 18 3.82 -10.76 -20.83
CA VAL A 18 3.70 -9.88 -19.66
C VAL A 18 2.47 -10.27 -18.86
N ALA A 19 2.62 -10.45 -17.57
CA ALA A 19 1.50 -10.68 -16.67
C ALA A 19 0.89 -9.33 -16.23
N LEU A 20 0.04 -8.79 -17.08
CA LEU A 20 -0.64 -7.51 -16.87
C LEU A 20 -2.15 -7.66 -17.11
N PRO A 21 -2.99 -6.98 -16.32
CA PRO A 21 -4.43 -6.93 -16.58
C PRO A 21 -4.74 -6.17 -17.87
N SER A 22 -6.00 -6.09 -18.25
CA SER A 22 -6.42 -5.21 -19.34
C SER A 22 -6.03 -3.75 -19.04
N LYS A 23 -5.81 -2.94 -20.08
CA LYS A 23 -5.52 -1.50 -19.91
C LYS A 23 -6.60 -0.81 -19.07
N LYS A 24 -7.88 -1.16 -19.30
CA LYS A 24 -9.01 -0.60 -18.54
C LYS A 24 -8.93 -0.96 -17.05
N SER A 25 -8.67 -2.21 -16.72
CA SER A 25 -8.53 -2.69 -15.34
C SER A 25 -7.34 -2.04 -14.65
N TYR A 26 -6.21 -1.92 -15.36
CA TYR A 26 -5.03 -1.21 -14.87
C TYR A 26 -5.30 0.28 -14.58
N GLU A 27 -6.00 0.98 -15.48
CA GLU A 27 -6.35 2.39 -15.29
C GLU A 27 -7.30 2.61 -14.10
N ILE A 28 -8.23 1.66 -13.84
CA ILE A 28 -9.08 1.68 -12.64
C ILE A 28 -8.23 1.51 -11.39
N ALA A 29 -7.35 0.51 -11.37
CA ALA A 29 -6.50 0.22 -10.21
C ALA A 29 -5.51 1.34 -9.88
N LEU A 30 -4.93 1.98 -10.91
CA LEU A 30 -3.91 3.01 -10.75
C LEU A 30 -4.43 4.29 -10.10
N LYS A 31 -5.70 4.62 -10.30
CA LYS A 31 -6.31 5.86 -9.82
C LYS A 31 -7.10 5.60 -8.55
N LYS A 32 -6.71 6.24 -7.43
CA LYS A 32 -7.33 6.04 -6.12
C LYS A 32 -8.83 6.24 -6.12
N HIS A 33 -9.30 7.30 -6.79
CA HIS A 33 -10.73 7.52 -6.90
C HIS A 33 -11.44 6.44 -7.73
N SER A 34 -10.87 6.07 -8.89
CA SER A 34 -11.50 5.09 -9.76
C SER A 34 -11.58 3.72 -9.09
N SER A 35 -10.52 3.31 -8.38
CA SER A 35 -10.50 2.05 -7.64
C SER A 35 -11.47 2.06 -6.46
N SER A 36 -11.56 3.19 -5.72
CA SER A 36 -12.53 3.36 -4.63
C SER A 36 -13.98 3.31 -5.13
N SER A 37 -14.31 4.08 -6.18
CA SER A 37 -15.66 4.06 -6.77
C SER A 37 -16.03 2.68 -7.36
N PHE A 38 -15.05 1.98 -7.92
CA PHE A 38 -15.27 0.62 -8.43
C PHE A 38 -15.50 -0.37 -7.27
N ALA A 39 -14.70 -0.27 -6.19
CA ALA A 39 -14.87 -1.08 -5.00
C ALA A 39 -16.27 -0.91 -4.38
N GLU A 40 -16.72 0.33 -4.21
CA GLU A 40 -18.06 0.66 -3.71
C GLU A 40 -19.16 0.04 -4.58
N LYS A 41 -19.05 0.18 -5.91
CA LYS A 41 -20.02 -0.37 -6.87
C LYS A 41 -20.19 -1.89 -6.77
N ILE A 42 -19.13 -2.62 -6.41
CA ILE A 42 -19.17 -4.08 -6.24
C ILE A 42 -19.41 -4.51 -4.79
N GLY A 43 -19.80 -3.57 -3.91
CA GLY A 43 -20.18 -3.84 -2.53
C GLY A 43 -18.99 -4.08 -1.58
N ILE A 44 -17.83 -3.52 -1.88
CA ILE A 44 -16.69 -3.47 -0.95
C ILE A 44 -16.78 -2.17 -0.17
N PRO A 45 -16.71 -2.19 1.18
CA PRO A 45 -16.75 -0.97 1.98
C PRO A 45 -15.60 -0.03 1.65
N VAL A 46 -15.92 1.25 1.46
CA VAL A 46 -14.96 2.34 1.23
C VAL A 46 -15.24 3.48 2.20
N PRO A 47 -14.25 4.26 2.64
CA PRO A 47 -14.50 5.46 3.42
C PRO A 47 -15.32 6.46 2.62
N LYS A 48 -16.28 7.16 3.26
CA LYS A 48 -17.06 8.23 2.61
C LYS A 48 -16.11 9.22 1.94
N THR A 49 -16.27 9.46 0.66
CA THR A 49 -15.34 10.25 -0.15
C THR A 49 -16.09 11.36 -0.87
N PHE A 50 -15.61 12.60 -0.71
CA PHE A 50 -16.13 13.78 -1.37
C PHE A 50 -15.15 14.22 -2.46
N ARG A 51 -15.71 14.59 -3.60
CA ARG A 51 -14.99 15.25 -4.68
C ARG A 51 -15.43 16.71 -4.76
N VAL A 52 -14.46 17.58 -4.84
CA VAL A 52 -14.66 18.99 -5.11
C VAL A 52 -13.75 19.38 -6.28
N ASN A 53 -14.25 20.23 -7.19
CA ASN A 53 -13.47 20.66 -8.35
C ASN A 53 -12.52 21.80 -8.02
N ASP A 54 -12.89 22.59 -7.01
CA ASP A 54 -12.06 23.67 -6.50
C ASP A 54 -12.30 23.88 -4.98
N LYS A 55 -11.50 24.76 -4.40
CA LYS A 55 -11.56 25.09 -2.97
C LYS A 55 -12.89 25.70 -2.53
N LYS A 56 -13.62 26.36 -3.41
CA LYS A 56 -14.89 27.03 -3.07
C LYS A 56 -15.99 26.01 -2.77
N GLU A 57 -15.96 24.88 -3.47
CA GLU A 57 -16.92 23.79 -3.23
C GLU A 57 -16.71 23.10 -1.86
N LEU A 58 -15.62 23.40 -1.13
CA LEU A 58 -15.43 22.91 0.25
C LEU A 58 -16.49 23.40 1.21
N ASP A 59 -17.01 24.63 0.99
CA ASP A 59 -18.06 25.20 1.82
C ASP A 59 -19.38 24.43 1.66
N ASP A 60 -19.63 23.83 0.51
CA ASP A 60 -20.86 23.09 0.19
C ASP A 60 -20.92 21.74 0.92
N ILE A 61 -19.76 21.13 1.20
CA ILE A 61 -19.67 19.82 1.87
C ILE A 61 -19.40 19.90 3.37
N VAL A 62 -19.11 21.08 3.91
CA VAL A 62 -18.63 21.23 5.30
C VAL A 62 -19.58 20.62 6.34
N SER A 63 -20.90 20.73 6.12
CA SER A 63 -21.92 20.18 7.03
C SER A 63 -21.99 18.65 7.04
N GLU A 64 -21.40 18.00 6.04
CA GLU A 64 -21.36 16.53 5.92
C GLU A 64 -20.06 15.93 6.44
N LEU A 65 -19.08 16.77 6.80
CA LEU A 65 -17.76 16.31 7.24
C LEU A 65 -17.76 16.00 8.73
N SER A 66 -17.17 14.87 9.09
CA SER A 66 -16.85 14.50 10.47
C SER A 66 -15.32 14.51 10.61
N TYR A 67 -14.79 15.45 11.40
CA TYR A 67 -13.34 15.56 11.58
C TYR A 67 -12.78 14.51 12.57
N PRO A 68 -11.52 14.05 12.37
CA PRO A 68 -10.62 14.45 11.30
C PRO A 68 -11.04 13.89 9.94
N VAL A 69 -10.64 14.57 8.85
CA VAL A 69 -10.76 14.08 7.48
C VAL A 69 -9.39 13.93 6.84
N VAL A 70 -9.32 13.15 5.77
CA VAL A 70 -8.10 12.90 5.00
C VAL A 70 -8.20 13.57 3.64
N VAL A 71 -7.22 14.41 3.31
CA VAL A 71 -7.06 15.02 2.00
C VAL A 71 -6.03 14.22 1.23
N LYS A 72 -6.43 13.62 0.11
CA LYS A 72 -5.57 12.75 -0.70
C LYS A 72 -5.46 13.23 -2.14
N GLY A 73 -4.23 13.26 -2.66
CA GLY A 73 -4.00 13.37 -4.09
C GLY A 73 -4.36 12.06 -4.82
N GLU A 74 -4.66 12.19 -6.10
CA GLU A 74 -4.90 11.04 -6.99
C GLU A 74 -3.64 10.19 -7.18
N ARG A 75 -2.49 10.82 -7.03
CA ARG A 75 -1.15 10.25 -7.20
C ARG A 75 -0.33 10.42 -5.94
N GLY A 76 0.87 9.91 -5.95
CA GLY A 76 1.80 9.94 -4.84
C GLY A 76 1.89 8.61 -4.12
N ASP A 77 3.13 8.21 -3.84
CA ASP A 77 3.46 6.99 -3.12
C ASP A 77 3.78 7.30 -1.65
N SER A 78 3.64 6.30 -0.80
CA SER A 78 4.08 6.35 0.60
C SER A 78 3.54 7.57 1.36
N SER A 79 2.26 7.89 1.18
CA SER A 79 1.55 9.00 1.83
C SER A 79 2.11 10.41 1.55
N SER A 80 2.96 10.58 0.53
CA SER A 80 3.54 11.89 0.18
C SER A 80 2.49 12.96 -0.12
N HIS A 81 1.34 12.57 -0.71
CA HIS A 81 0.21 13.44 -1.05
C HIS A 81 -1.01 13.17 -0.16
N VAL A 82 -0.77 12.91 1.12
CA VAL A 82 -1.82 12.71 2.13
C VAL A 82 -1.64 13.71 3.26
N ARG A 83 -2.74 14.37 3.63
CA ARG A 83 -2.79 15.29 4.78
C ARG A 83 -4.03 14.98 5.62
N TYR A 84 -3.92 15.23 6.91
CA TYR A 84 -5.02 15.11 7.87
C TYR A 84 -5.49 16.51 8.25
N ALA A 85 -6.78 16.72 8.27
CA ALA A 85 -7.38 17.98 8.70
C ALA A 85 -8.35 17.74 9.87
N HIS A 86 -8.16 18.47 10.95
CA HIS A 86 -8.93 18.35 12.19
C HIS A 86 -10.03 19.43 12.31
N ASP A 87 -10.02 20.39 11.40
CA ASP A 87 -10.99 21.46 11.29
C ASP A 87 -11.06 21.98 9.85
N PHE A 88 -12.01 22.88 9.58
CA PHE A 88 -12.22 23.40 8.24
C PHE A 88 -11.08 24.29 7.72
N ASP A 89 -10.40 25.02 8.59
CA ASP A 89 -9.26 25.85 8.18
C ASP A 89 -8.04 25.02 7.81
N GLN A 90 -7.79 23.93 8.55
CA GLN A 90 -6.79 22.94 8.18
C GLN A 90 -7.15 22.23 6.87
N LEU A 91 -8.44 21.91 6.67
CA LEU A 91 -8.89 21.30 5.41
C LEU A 91 -8.57 22.20 4.22
N LYS A 92 -8.89 23.49 4.29
CA LYS A 92 -8.59 24.45 3.21
C LYS A 92 -7.08 24.54 2.90
N ARG A 93 -6.24 24.58 3.95
CA ARG A 93 -4.77 24.58 3.78
C ARG A 93 -4.25 23.28 3.18
N SER A 94 -4.72 22.15 3.70
CA SER A 94 -4.33 20.83 3.23
C SER A 94 -4.75 20.58 1.79
N PHE A 95 -5.94 21.07 1.41
CA PHE A 95 -6.43 20.98 0.03
C PHE A 95 -5.50 21.73 -0.94
N ASP A 96 -5.17 23.00 -0.63
CA ASP A 96 -4.26 23.78 -1.45
C ASP A 96 -2.88 23.13 -1.57
N GLU A 97 -2.33 22.66 -0.45
CA GLU A 97 -1.01 22.02 -0.42
C GLU A 97 -0.97 20.76 -1.29
N VAL A 98 -1.93 19.84 -1.10
CA VAL A 98 -1.99 18.59 -1.88
C VAL A 98 -2.24 18.89 -3.35
N PHE A 99 -3.08 19.88 -3.66
CA PHE A 99 -3.36 20.27 -5.05
C PHE A 99 -2.12 20.83 -5.75
N GLN A 100 -1.28 21.61 -5.08
CA GLN A 100 -0.01 22.08 -5.62
C GLN A 100 0.99 20.92 -5.84
N LEU A 101 1.05 19.97 -4.91
CA LEU A 101 1.89 18.78 -5.06
C LEU A 101 1.47 17.96 -6.30
N GLU A 102 0.18 17.78 -6.53
CA GLU A 102 -0.35 17.07 -7.71
C GLU A 102 0.00 17.81 -9.03
N LYS A 103 -0.14 19.14 -9.07
CA LYS A 103 0.22 19.97 -10.24
C LYS A 103 1.69 19.87 -10.61
N ASN A 104 2.58 19.70 -9.64
CA ASN A 104 4.00 19.54 -9.91
C ASN A 104 4.34 18.22 -10.62
N ILE A 105 3.47 17.21 -10.52
CA ILE A 105 3.65 15.92 -11.21
C ILE A 105 3.09 15.99 -12.63
N GLU A 106 1.93 16.59 -12.79
CA GLU A 106 1.26 16.71 -14.10
C GLU A 106 0.36 17.95 -14.10
N SER A 107 0.51 18.79 -15.12
CA SER A 107 -0.23 20.04 -15.25
C SER A 107 -1.76 19.85 -15.36
N ALA A 108 -2.21 18.68 -15.79
CA ALA A 108 -3.62 18.29 -15.89
C ALA A 108 -4.07 17.42 -14.70
N SER A 109 -3.57 17.69 -13.48
CA SER A 109 -3.92 16.93 -12.28
C SER A 109 -5.37 17.19 -11.86
N LEU A 110 -5.99 16.15 -11.30
CA LEU A 110 -7.31 16.27 -10.69
C LEU A 110 -7.18 16.92 -9.29
N PRO A 111 -8.23 17.63 -8.84
CA PRO A 111 -8.29 18.11 -7.46
C PRO A 111 -8.19 16.98 -6.44
N PRO A 112 -7.64 17.25 -5.25
CA PRO A 112 -7.61 16.27 -4.15
C PRO A 112 -9.00 15.79 -3.77
N MET A 113 -9.11 14.55 -3.32
CA MET A 113 -10.30 14.02 -2.69
C MET A 113 -10.27 14.25 -1.17
N ILE A 114 -11.44 14.51 -0.60
CA ILE A 114 -11.63 14.58 0.86
C ILE A 114 -12.28 13.26 1.28
N GLN A 115 -11.66 12.55 2.21
CA GLN A 115 -12.11 11.22 2.62
C GLN A 115 -12.30 11.17 4.12
N GLU A 116 -13.32 10.42 4.55
CA GLU A 116 -13.52 10.05 5.93
C GLU A 116 -12.25 9.41 6.51
N TYR A 117 -11.90 9.79 7.74
CA TYR A 117 -10.78 9.18 8.45
C TYR A 117 -11.21 7.90 9.16
N ILE A 118 -10.60 6.79 8.80
CA ILE A 118 -10.77 5.51 9.50
C ILE A 118 -9.61 5.34 10.48
N GLY A 119 -9.91 5.49 11.78
CA GLY A 119 -8.92 5.53 12.87
C GLY A 119 -8.34 4.18 13.31
N GLY A 120 -8.53 3.12 12.53
CA GLY A 120 -8.10 1.78 12.89
C GLY A 120 -6.74 1.37 12.32
N PRO A 121 -6.31 0.15 12.64
CA PRO A 121 -5.06 -0.42 12.13
C PRO A 121 -5.10 -0.65 10.62
N THR A 122 -3.90 -0.67 10.03
CA THR A 122 -3.71 -0.89 8.60
C THR A 122 -3.45 -2.37 8.31
N TYR A 123 -4.08 -2.86 7.26
CA TYR A 123 -3.90 -4.20 6.71
C TYR A 123 -3.52 -4.09 5.24
N LEU A 124 -2.85 -5.12 4.76
CA LEU A 124 -2.51 -5.28 3.35
C LEU A 124 -2.90 -6.68 2.90
N THR A 125 -3.23 -6.80 1.63
CA THR A 125 -3.36 -8.08 0.93
C THR A 125 -2.50 -8.05 -0.31
N GLN A 126 -1.74 -9.13 -0.54
CA GLN A 126 -1.02 -9.37 -1.79
C GLN A 126 -1.64 -10.58 -2.47
N ALA A 127 -1.81 -10.54 -3.78
CA ALA A 127 -2.41 -11.65 -4.52
C ALA A 127 -1.78 -11.84 -5.89
N LEU A 128 -1.89 -13.08 -6.40
CA LEU A 128 -1.70 -13.41 -7.79
C LEU A 128 -3.03 -13.88 -8.38
N SER A 129 -3.37 -13.36 -9.55
CA SER A 129 -4.58 -13.73 -10.29
C SER A 129 -4.25 -14.05 -11.74
N GLN A 130 -4.99 -14.97 -12.34
CA GLN A 130 -4.88 -15.38 -13.73
C GLN A 130 -6.22 -15.20 -14.41
N ASN A 131 -6.38 -14.13 -15.21
CA ASN A 131 -7.62 -13.82 -15.92
C ASN A 131 -8.85 -13.87 -14.98
N GLY A 132 -8.78 -13.05 -13.93
CA GLY A 132 -9.81 -12.98 -12.89
C GLY A 132 -9.79 -14.12 -11.87
N LYS A 133 -9.24 -15.28 -12.18
CA LYS A 133 -9.17 -16.41 -11.24
C LYS A 133 -8.03 -16.19 -10.24
N VAL A 134 -8.34 -15.95 -8.98
CA VAL A 134 -7.36 -15.79 -7.91
C VAL A 134 -6.66 -17.12 -7.63
N LYS A 135 -5.34 -17.09 -7.55
CA LYS A 135 -4.47 -18.23 -7.25
C LYS A 135 -4.04 -18.29 -5.79
N ILE A 136 -3.70 -17.15 -5.23
CA ILE A 136 -3.32 -17.00 -3.81
C ILE A 136 -3.55 -15.57 -3.35
N ILE A 137 -3.97 -15.40 -2.10
CA ILE A 137 -4.01 -14.13 -1.38
C ILE A 137 -3.26 -14.31 -0.07
N VAL A 138 -2.39 -13.36 0.27
CA VAL A 138 -1.64 -13.31 1.52
C VAL A 138 -2.01 -12.04 2.29
N PRO A 139 -2.99 -12.12 3.21
CA PRO A 139 -3.33 -11.01 4.09
C PRO A 139 -2.25 -10.81 5.16
N HIS A 140 -1.95 -9.56 5.49
CA HIS A 140 -1.07 -9.23 6.60
C HIS A 140 -1.46 -7.95 7.32
N TYR A 141 -1.12 -7.92 8.60
CA TYR A 141 -1.35 -6.83 9.52
C TYR A 141 -0.06 -6.01 9.67
N LYS A 142 -0.16 -4.68 9.54
CA LYS A 142 0.95 -3.76 9.83
C LYS A 142 0.98 -3.45 11.34
N PHE A 143 2.06 -3.82 12.02
CA PHE A 143 2.30 -3.40 13.39
C PHE A 143 2.82 -1.98 13.46
N ARG A 144 3.71 -1.63 12.53
CA ARG A 144 4.33 -0.32 12.38
C ARG A 144 4.51 0.00 10.90
N GLU A 145 4.49 1.28 10.59
CA GLU A 145 4.65 1.79 9.22
C GLU A 145 5.49 3.07 9.23
N TRP A 146 6.14 3.35 8.12
CA TRP A 146 6.91 4.56 7.93
C TRP A 146 6.56 5.24 6.59
N PRO A 147 6.20 6.55 6.54
CA PRO A 147 5.94 7.41 7.71
C PRO A 147 4.81 6.91 8.61
N ILE A 148 4.85 7.32 9.89
CA ILE A 148 3.87 6.89 10.92
C ILE A 148 2.42 7.34 10.65
N THR A 149 2.27 8.32 9.78
CA THR A 149 0.96 8.86 9.35
C THR A 149 0.29 8.05 8.23
N GLY A 150 0.84 6.89 7.90
CA GLY A 150 0.40 6.02 6.82
C GLY A 150 1.50 5.85 5.77
N GLY A 151 2.17 4.73 5.77
CA GLY A 151 3.31 4.48 4.90
C GLY A 151 3.55 3.00 4.64
N VAL A 152 4.77 2.68 4.23
CA VAL A 152 5.16 1.29 3.99
C VAL A 152 5.32 0.54 5.32
N SER A 153 5.07 -0.76 5.31
CA SER A 153 5.25 -1.60 6.49
C SER A 153 6.70 -1.55 6.97
N SER A 154 6.92 -1.22 8.25
CA SER A 154 8.22 -1.37 8.90
C SER A 154 8.29 -2.65 9.73
N ARG A 155 7.13 -3.13 10.22
CA ARG A 155 6.93 -4.42 10.84
C ARG A 155 5.53 -4.93 10.54
N ALA A 156 5.44 -6.18 10.08
CA ALA A 156 4.15 -6.80 9.75
C ALA A 156 4.14 -8.30 10.09
N LYS A 157 2.95 -8.90 10.06
CA LYS A 157 2.77 -10.37 10.14
C LYS A 157 1.66 -10.83 9.20
N THR A 158 1.80 -12.04 8.67
CA THR A 158 0.71 -12.71 7.96
C THR A 158 -0.39 -13.13 8.92
N ILE A 159 -1.63 -13.03 8.48
CA ILE A 159 -2.83 -13.34 9.27
C ILE A 159 -3.82 -14.17 8.46
N ILE A 160 -4.73 -14.81 9.15
CA ILE A 160 -5.93 -15.40 8.53
C ILE A 160 -7.08 -14.40 8.75
N GLU A 161 -7.61 -13.82 7.67
CA GLU A 161 -8.76 -12.94 7.70
C GLU A 161 -9.64 -13.19 6.46
N PRO A 162 -10.68 -14.00 6.60
CA PRO A 162 -11.51 -14.40 5.46
C PRO A 162 -12.21 -13.24 4.74
N ARG A 163 -12.59 -12.17 5.46
CA ARG A 163 -13.24 -10.99 4.85
C ARG A 163 -12.30 -10.26 3.88
N LEU A 164 -11.03 -10.11 4.23
CA LEU A 164 -10.03 -9.52 3.33
C LEU A 164 -9.81 -10.39 2.10
N VAL A 165 -9.83 -11.72 2.26
CA VAL A 165 -9.75 -12.66 1.13
C VAL A 165 -10.96 -12.51 0.23
N GLU A 166 -12.17 -12.46 0.79
CA GLU A 166 -13.42 -12.27 0.05
C GLU A 166 -13.41 -10.96 -0.75
N TYR A 167 -13.11 -9.83 -0.09
CA TYR A 167 -13.11 -8.52 -0.74
C TYR A 167 -12.06 -8.42 -1.86
N MET A 168 -10.85 -8.92 -1.61
CA MET A 168 -9.81 -8.93 -2.64
C MET A 168 -10.19 -9.84 -3.82
N THR A 169 -10.73 -11.02 -3.56
CA THR A 169 -11.22 -11.94 -4.60
C THR A 169 -12.26 -11.26 -5.47
N ARG A 170 -13.29 -10.67 -4.84
CA ARG A 170 -14.37 -9.94 -5.54
C ARG A 170 -13.81 -8.81 -6.43
N MET A 171 -12.83 -8.07 -5.95
CA MET A 171 -12.19 -6.99 -6.72
C MET A 171 -11.45 -7.53 -7.94
N LEU A 172 -10.61 -8.56 -7.76
CA LEU A 172 -9.79 -9.13 -8.83
C LEU A 172 -10.62 -9.84 -9.90
N GLU A 173 -11.65 -10.59 -9.50
CA GLU A 173 -12.61 -11.23 -10.40
C GLU A 173 -13.38 -10.19 -11.22
N SER A 174 -13.91 -9.15 -10.56
CA SER A 174 -14.68 -8.08 -11.24
C SER A 174 -13.84 -7.25 -12.20
N LEU A 175 -12.53 -7.17 -12.02
CA LEU A 175 -11.59 -6.49 -12.90
C LEU A 175 -11.01 -7.44 -13.97
N ASP A 176 -11.35 -8.72 -13.99
CA ASP A 176 -10.68 -9.75 -14.81
C ASP A 176 -9.14 -9.61 -14.70
N TRP A 177 -8.67 -9.54 -13.45
CA TRP A 177 -7.27 -9.20 -13.17
C TRP A 177 -6.31 -10.31 -13.58
N HIS A 178 -5.19 -9.91 -14.19
CA HIS A 178 -4.11 -10.83 -14.56
C HIS A 178 -2.78 -10.30 -14.03
N GLY A 179 -2.07 -11.13 -13.29
CA GLY A 179 -0.81 -10.76 -12.65
C GLY A 179 -0.96 -10.50 -11.15
N GLU A 180 0.02 -9.85 -10.59
CA GLU A 180 0.10 -9.52 -9.16
C GLU A 180 -0.64 -8.22 -8.85
N ALA A 181 -1.19 -8.13 -7.64
CA ALA A 181 -1.80 -6.92 -7.10
C ALA A 181 -1.71 -6.88 -5.57
N GLY A 182 -1.60 -5.66 -5.05
CA GLY A 182 -1.74 -5.38 -3.63
C GLY A 182 -2.95 -4.49 -3.35
N MET A 183 -3.53 -4.61 -2.15
CA MET A 183 -4.58 -3.71 -1.67
C MET A 183 -4.34 -3.31 -0.23
N GLU A 184 -4.65 -2.06 0.09
CA GLU A 184 -4.54 -1.51 1.42
C GLU A 184 -5.91 -1.28 2.05
N TRP A 185 -6.01 -1.60 3.35
CA TRP A 185 -7.26 -1.60 4.10
C TRP A 185 -7.08 -0.94 5.47
N LYS A 186 -8.13 -0.29 5.96
CA LYS A 186 -8.27 0.10 7.38
C LYS A 186 -9.40 -0.70 8.03
N TYR A 187 -9.16 -1.19 9.23
CA TYR A 187 -10.20 -1.83 10.01
C TYR A 187 -10.88 -0.82 10.94
N ASP A 188 -12.18 -0.65 10.80
CA ASP A 188 -12.98 0.16 11.71
C ASP A 188 -13.58 -0.72 12.79
N LYS A 189 -13.11 -0.54 14.01
CA LYS A 189 -13.59 -1.31 15.17
C LYS A 189 -15.07 -1.03 15.51
N ASN A 190 -15.56 0.16 15.22
CA ASN A 190 -16.94 0.55 15.57
C ASN A 190 -17.93 -0.09 14.60
N ARG A 191 -17.57 -0.18 13.34
CA ARG A 191 -18.38 -0.81 12.28
C ARG A 191 -18.06 -2.30 12.10
N ASP A 192 -17.04 -2.81 12.79
CA ASP A 192 -16.51 -4.18 12.69
C ASP A 192 -16.27 -4.60 11.24
N ASP A 193 -15.64 -3.71 10.44
CA ASP A 193 -15.40 -4.01 9.04
C ASP A 193 -14.11 -3.39 8.50
N PHE A 194 -13.68 -3.89 7.33
CA PHE A 194 -12.50 -3.41 6.60
C PHE A 194 -12.93 -2.45 5.51
N PHE A 195 -12.24 -1.33 5.41
CA PHE A 195 -12.47 -0.28 4.43
C PHE A 195 -11.33 -0.24 3.44
N PHE A 196 -11.63 -0.40 2.16
CA PHE A 196 -10.66 -0.33 1.07
C PHE A 196 -10.10 1.08 0.93
N LEU A 197 -8.78 1.22 0.85
CA LEU A 197 -8.11 2.50 0.70
C LEU A 197 -7.54 2.71 -0.69
N GLU A 198 -6.80 1.72 -1.21
CA GLU A 198 -6.18 1.79 -2.53
C GLU A 198 -5.80 0.40 -3.06
N MET A 199 -5.64 0.32 -4.37
CA MET A 199 -5.09 -0.84 -5.07
C MET A 199 -3.75 -0.48 -5.69
N ASN A 200 -2.76 -1.35 -5.50
CA ASN A 200 -1.42 -1.24 -6.05
C ASN A 200 -1.25 -2.29 -7.16
N PRO A 201 -1.23 -1.90 -8.44
CA PRO A 201 -1.04 -2.83 -9.57
C PRO A 201 0.45 -3.19 -9.74
N ARG A 202 1.11 -3.64 -8.70
CA ARG A 202 2.53 -3.95 -8.60
C ARG A 202 2.84 -4.77 -7.35
N PHE A 203 4.04 -5.33 -7.29
CA PHE A 203 4.54 -5.90 -6.03
C PHE A 203 4.51 -4.88 -4.89
N GLU A 204 4.04 -5.33 -3.75
CA GLU A 204 4.03 -4.54 -2.53
C GLU A 204 5.43 -4.41 -1.91
N GLY A 205 5.65 -3.34 -1.16
CA GLY A 205 6.89 -3.15 -0.40
C GLY A 205 7.12 -4.21 0.68
N SER A 206 6.09 -4.98 1.00
CA SER A 206 6.12 -6.09 1.96
C SER A 206 6.28 -7.48 1.30
N LEU A 207 6.77 -7.54 0.06
CA LEU A 207 6.99 -8.78 -0.69
C LEU A 207 7.81 -9.83 0.08
N ASP A 208 8.84 -9.38 0.81
CA ASP A 208 9.70 -10.25 1.62
C ASP A 208 8.90 -11.07 2.66
N LEU A 209 7.85 -10.48 3.24
CA LEU A 209 6.96 -11.17 4.17
C LEU A 209 6.21 -12.32 3.49
N ALA A 210 5.70 -12.11 2.27
CA ALA A 210 5.03 -13.16 1.52
C ALA A 210 6.00 -14.30 1.17
N VAL A 211 7.22 -13.97 0.73
CA VAL A 211 8.26 -14.98 0.44
C VAL A 211 8.59 -15.80 1.68
N LYS A 212 8.75 -15.15 2.84
CA LYS A 212 9.00 -15.84 4.11
C LYS A 212 7.80 -16.66 4.59
N SER A 213 6.61 -16.35 4.12
CA SER A 213 5.40 -17.15 4.39
C SER A 213 5.13 -18.27 3.35
N ASN A 214 6.13 -18.64 2.58
CA ASN A 214 6.11 -19.68 1.53
C ASN A 214 5.38 -19.28 0.24
N VAL A 215 5.19 -18.00 -0.03
CA VAL A 215 4.61 -17.53 -1.30
C VAL A 215 5.62 -16.65 -2.04
N ASN A 216 6.32 -17.25 -2.99
CA ASN A 216 7.28 -16.53 -3.85
C ASN A 216 6.56 -15.94 -5.07
N PHE A 217 5.91 -14.78 -4.89
CA PHE A 217 5.19 -14.10 -5.97
C PHE A 217 6.03 -13.85 -7.24
N PRO A 218 7.32 -13.42 -7.17
CA PRO A 218 8.17 -13.31 -8.36
C PRO A 218 8.27 -14.61 -9.15
N SER A 219 8.50 -15.75 -8.48
CA SER A 219 8.57 -17.05 -9.13
C SER A 219 7.22 -17.44 -9.75
N LEU A 220 6.14 -17.28 -9.01
CA LEU A 220 4.78 -17.56 -9.50
C LEU A 220 4.40 -16.66 -10.68
N LEU A 221 4.87 -15.41 -10.72
CA LEU A 221 4.64 -14.52 -11.85
C LEU A 221 5.37 -14.99 -13.11
N ILE A 222 6.60 -15.51 -12.98
CA ILE A 222 7.35 -16.12 -14.08
C ILE A 222 6.60 -17.36 -14.58
N ASP A 223 6.15 -18.23 -13.68
CA ASP A 223 5.38 -19.42 -14.05
C ASP A 223 4.08 -19.04 -14.77
N LEU A 224 3.41 -17.96 -14.33
CA LEU A 224 2.24 -17.42 -15.01
C LEU A 224 2.56 -16.96 -16.45
N MET A 225 3.67 -16.26 -16.64
CA MET A 225 4.12 -15.80 -17.97
C MET A 225 4.55 -16.97 -18.87
N ASP A 226 5.03 -18.05 -18.30
CA ASP A 226 5.40 -19.27 -19.02
C ASP A 226 4.19 -20.18 -19.32
N ASP A 227 2.97 -19.72 -19.05
CA ASP A 227 1.72 -20.48 -19.20
C ASP A 227 1.71 -21.81 -18.40
N LYS A 228 2.52 -21.88 -17.33
CA LYS A 228 2.52 -23.03 -16.44
C LYS A 228 1.24 -23.05 -15.61
N ASN A 229 0.80 -24.25 -15.29
CA ASN A 229 -0.34 -24.42 -14.38
C ASN A 229 0.09 -24.07 -12.95
N ILE A 230 -0.42 -22.97 -12.44
CA ILE A 230 -0.24 -22.59 -11.03
C ILE A 230 -1.29 -23.35 -10.21
N SER A 231 -0.80 -24.13 -9.23
CA SER A 231 -1.69 -24.89 -8.34
C SER A 231 -2.72 -24.00 -7.67
N ASP A 232 -3.93 -24.49 -7.57
CA ASP A 232 -4.99 -23.85 -6.79
C ASP A 232 -4.87 -24.16 -5.27
N ASP A 233 -3.94 -25.08 -4.89
CA ASP A 233 -3.69 -25.52 -3.50
C ASP A 233 -2.53 -24.76 -2.84
N LEU A 234 -2.18 -23.57 -3.36
CA LEU A 234 -1.15 -22.74 -2.74
C LEU A 234 -1.57 -22.30 -1.34
N ILE A 235 -0.69 -22.52 -0.36
CA ILE A 235 -0.94 -22.17 1.03
C ILE A 235 0.21 -21.31 1.55
N TYR A 236 -0.13 -20.19 2.20
CA TYR A 236 0.86 -19.40 2.95
C TYR A 236 0.87 -19.82 4.43
N SER A 237 2.00 -19.58 5.10
CA SER A 237 2.13 -19.75 6.54
C SER A 237 1.56 -18.53 7.26
N PRO A 238 0.51 -18.68 8.11
CA PRO A 238 0.02 -17.58 8.94
C PRO A 238 0.97 -17.29 10.10
N SER A 239 0.84 -16.11 10.69
CA SER A 239 1.62 -15.66 11.85
C SER A 239 3.14 -15.59 11.64
N VAL A 240 3.59 -15.54 10.39
CA VAL A 240 4.98 -15.21 10.06
C VAL A 240 5.19 -13.71 10.28
N HIS A 241 6.18 -13.37 11.11
CA HIS A 241 6.56 -11.99 11.37
C HIS A 241 7.73 -11.57 10.48
N TYR A 242 7.71 -10.33 9.99
CA TYR A 242 8.81 -9.73 9.26
C TYR A 242 9.03 -8.28 9.70
N ARG A 243 10.29 -7.87 9.74
CA ARG A 243 10.74 -6.54 10.16
C ARG A 243 11.74 -5.97 9.17
N TRP A 244 11.44 -4.80 8.61
CA TRP A 244 12.33 -4.03 7.75
C TRP A 244 13.15 -3.07 8.61
N LEU A 245 14.10 -3.64 9.40
CA LEU A 245 14.84 -2.93 10.43
C LEU A 245 15.59 -1.72 9.87
N PHE A 246 16.41 -1.93 8.83
CA PHE A 246 17.27 -0.88 8.30
C PHE A 246 16.57 0.07 7.35
N ARG A 247 15.54 -0.39 6.65
CA ARG A 247 14.80 0.43 5.72
C ARG A 247 13.85 1.41 6.41
N TYR A 248 13.11 0.92 7.40
CA TYR A 248 11.99 1.69 7.93
C TYR A 248 11.88 1.65 9.46
N ASP A 249 12.12 0.51 10.12
CA ASP A 249 11.80 0.34 11.53
C ASP A 249 12.76 1.09 12.45
N PHE A 250 14.02 1.24 12.03
CA PHE A 250 14.96 2.09 12.73
C PHE A 250 14.56 3.57 12.70
N ARG A 251 13.90 4.03 11.63
CA ARG A 251 13.32 5.37 11.57
C ARG A 251 12.17 5.53 12.57
N CYS A 252 11.29 4.54 12.66
CA CYS A 252 10.24 4.53 13.68
C CYS A 252 10.83 4.67 15.08
N PHE A 253 11.93 3.94 15.38
CA PHE A 253 12.64 4.08 16.65
C PHE A 253 13.21 5.50 16.86
N LEU A 254 13.86 6.08 15.87
CA LEU A 254 14.39 7.45 15.98
C LEU A 254 13.30 8.51 16.20
N HIS A 255 12.07 8.23 15.77
CA HIS A 255 10.90 9.09 15.98
C HIS A 255 10.08 8.72 17.22
N ASN A 256 10.64 7.92 18.14
CA ASN A 256 10.08 7.53 19.44
C ASN A 256 8.77 6.72 19.37
N GLU A 257 8.52 6.00 18.26
CA GLU A 257 7.36 5.11 18.16
C GLU A 257 7.45 3.90 19.11
N PHE A 258 8.66 3.54 19.51
CA PHE A 258 8.93 2.49 20.50
C PHE A 258 10.31 2.68 21.14
N GLY A 259 10.48 2.07 22.34
CA GLY A 259 11.71 2.23 23.10
C GLY A 259 12.85 1.28 22.71
N ILE A 260 14.06 1.57 23.24
CA ILE A 260 15.28 0.78 23.00
C ILE A 260 15.11 -0.71 23.42
N SER A 261 14.35 -0.99 24.48
CA SER A 261 14.07 -2.34 24.92
C SER A 261 13.35 -3.16 23.84
N THR A 262 12.33 -2.56 23.19
CA THR A 262 11.62 -3.19 22.08
C THR A 262 12.55 -3.40 20.89
N LEU A 263 13.40 -2.39 20.57
CA LEU A 263 14.39 -2.51 19.49
C LEU A 263 15.28 -3.72 19.68
N LEU A 264 15.84 -3.87 20.88
CA LEU A 264 16.76 -4.97 21.22
C LEU A 264 16.04 -6.32 21.26
N MET A 265 14.93 -6.42 21.99
CA MET A 265 14.17 -7.66 22.10
C MET A 265 13.71 -8.20 20.75
N GLU A 266 13.16 -7.35 19.90
CA GLU A 266 12.71 -7.76 18.57
C GLU A 266 13.87 -8.09 17.61
N SER A 267 15.08 -7.54 17.85
CA SER A 267 16.26 -7.85 17.03
C SER A 267 16.87 -9.22 17.32
N ILE A 268 16.61 -9.78 18.49
CA ILE A 268 17.09 -11.11 18.90
C ILE A 268 15.98 -12.16 18.93
N ASP A 269 14.72 -11.79 18.67
CA ASP A 269 13.60 -12.74 18.64
C ASP A 269 13.66 -13.60 17.37
N PRO A 270 13.91 -14.91 17.46
CA PRO A 270 14.06 -15.79 16.30
C PRO A 270 12.75 -15.98 15.51
N ARG A 271 11.61 -15.56 16.06
CA ARG A 271 10.30 -15.62 15.39
C ARG A 271 10.08 -14.46 14.42
N ILE A 272 10.91 -13.41 14.51
CA ILE A 272 10.81 -12.23 13.66
C ILE A 272 11.86 -12.33 12.55
N ASN A 273 11.42 -12.60 11.34
CA ASN A 273 12.27 -12.54 10.17
C ASN A 273 12.66 -11.08 9.88
N GLY A 274 13.77 -10.88 9.20
CA GLY A 274 14.25 -9.55 8.86
C GLY A 274 15.13 -9.52 7.63
N GLU A 275 15.59 -8.33 7.28
CA GLU A 275 16.46 -8.09 6.13
C GLU A 275 17.88 -8.68 6.30
N LEU A 276 18.27 -8.98 7.54
CA LEU A 276 19.57 -9.59 7.80
C LEU A 276 19.51 -11.08 7.52
N SER A 277 20.22 -11.50 6.49
CA SER A 277 20.52 -12.90 6.24
C SER A 277 22.03 -13.09 6.34
N ILE A 278 22.44 -14.14 7.04
CA ILE A 278 23.86 -14.56 7.08
C ILE A 278 24.36 -14.94 5.67
N GLU A 279 23.44 -15.28 4.77
CA GLU A 279 23.71 -15.67 3.40
C GLU A 279 24.01 -14.46 2.48
N ASP A 280 23.62 -13.24 2.87
CA ASP A 280 23.86 -12.01 2.11
C ASP A 280 24.65 -10.96 2.91
N LEU A 281 25.94 -11.22 3.08
CA LEU A 281 26.88 -10.29 3.70
C LEU A 281 27.10 -9.00 2.89
N GLY A 282 26.75 -9.00 1.59
CA GLY A 282 26.80 -7.83 0.72
C GLY A 282 25.75 -6.80 1.12
N LEU A 283 24.55 -7.24 1.47
CA LEU A 283 23.49 -6.40 2.00
C LEU A 283 23.93 -5.65 3.28
N LEU A 284 24.65 -6.32 4.17
CA LEU A 284 25.19 -5.70 5.40
C LEU A 284 26.08 -4.48 5.10
N ARG A 285 26.88 -4.54 4.04
CA ARG A 285 27.73 -3.40 3.64
C ARG A 285 26.93 -2.22 3.08
N CYS A 286 25.85 -2.49 2.37
CA CYS A 286 24.96 -1.45 1.84
C CYS A 286 24.16 -0.81 2.97
N PHE A 287 23.63 -1.59 3.91
CA PHE A 287 22.82 -1.10 5.01
C PHE A 287 23.65 -0.39 6.09
N TRP A 288 24.92 -0.76 6.30
CA TRP A 288 25.78 -0.08 7.25
C TRP A 288 25.94 1.41 6.97
N LYS A 289 25.88 1.83 5.71
CA LYS A 289 25.96 3.24 5.31
C LYS A 289 24.64 4.00 5.49
N SER A 290 23.48 3.35 5.42
CA SER A 290 22.17 3.99 5.46
C SER A 290 21.81 4.56 6.85
N PRO A 291 21.88 3.79 7.96
CA PRO A 291 21.59 4.31 9.30
C PRO A 291 22.52 5.46 9.73
N PHE A 292 23.82 5.40 9.37
CA PHE A 292 24.76 6.47 9.70
C PHE A 292 24.41 7.79 9.01
N ASN A 293 23.98 7.73 7.76
CA ASN A 293 23.52 8.92 7.05
C ASN A 293 22.23 9.49 7.67
N GLU A 294 21.36 8.64 8.20
CA GLU A 294 20.12 9.07 8.84
C GLU A 294 20.34 9.62 10.24
N ILE A 295 21.19 9.00 11.04
CA ILE A 295 21.61 9.53 12.35
C ILE A 295 22.27 10.90 12.17
N THR A 296 23.16 11.05 11.19
CA THR A 296 23.78 12.35 10.87
C THR A 296 22.78 13.39 10.39
N ASN A 297 21.79 13.01 9.58
CA ASN A 297 20.73 13.90 9.13
C ASN A 297 19.74 14.26 10.25
N PHE A 298 19.44 13.31 11.14
CA PHE A 298 18.62 13.54 12.34
C PHE A 298 19.29 14.52 13.29
N ILE A 299 20.58 14.30 13.62
CA ILE A 299 21.37 15.20 14.48
C ILE A 299 21.47 16.61 13.86
N ARG A 300 21.66 16.73 12.54
CA ARG A 300 21.70 18.02 11.83
C ARG A 300 20.37 18.77 11.79
N ARG A 301 19.24 18.09 11.94
CA ARG A 301 17.90 18.72 11.97
C ARG A 301 17.46 19.05 13.39
N SER A 302 18.11 18.49 14.40
CA SER A 302 17.86 18.74 15.83
C SER A 302 18.75 19.86 16.42
N ASN A 303 19.71 20.35 15.65
CA ASN A 303 20.50 21.56 15.87
C ASN A 303 20.06 22.66 14.89
#